data_920dcb6ebc26433d99c25a081fdcca32
#
_entry.id   920dcb6ebc26433d99c25a081fdcca32
#
_cell.length_a   1.000
_cell.length_b   1.000
_cell.length_c   1.000
_cell.angle_alpha   90.00
_cell.angle_beta   90.00
_cell.angle_gamma   90.00
#
_symmetry.space_group_name_H-M   'P 1'
#
loop_
_entity.id
_entity.type
_entity.pdbx_description
1 polymer ?
#
loop_
_entity_poly.entity_id
_entity_poly.type
_entity_poly.pdbx_seq_one_letter_code
_entity_poly.pdbx_strand_id
1 'polypeptide(L)'
;MNTCKVMDYLIDANCFIESKNVTNPLDVAISFWAKIKDLALAGRIHSIDKVKAELVSMGDELSQWIKSEIPASFFYSTSAADVQQNVADLRSWAVDTGQYDNKAIQDFNSSTGADPYLAGYAATDSQNIKVVTNEKAGTGSKHSVKLPDACAQKGVNCIRIMEMLREMGETF
;
A
#
# COMPACT_ATOMS: atom_id res chain seq x y z
N MET A 1 -1.01 26.18 -18.36
CA MET A 1 -1.83 24.98 -18.62
C MET A 1 -1.78 24.10 -17.38
N ASN A 2 -2.89 23.92 -16.68
CA ASN A 2 -2.97 22.92 -15.61
C ASN A 2 -2.94 21.55 -16.27
N THR A 3 -1.79 20.90 -16.27
CA THR A 3 -1.73 19.45 -16.51
C THR A 3 -2.49 18.81 -15.35
N CYS A 4 -3.69 18.32 -15.60
CA CYS A 4 -4.43 17.50 -14.64
C CYS A 4 -3.52 16.31 -14.33
N LYS A 5 -2.92 16.30 -13.14
CA LYS A 5 -2.04 15.21 -12.73
C LYS A 5 -2.91 13.95 -12.59
N VAL A 6 -2.52 12.89 -13.26
CA VAL A 6 -3.27 11.63 -13.20
C VAL A 6 -3.15 11.07 -11.79
N MET A 7 -4.27 10.60 -11.24
CA MET A 7 -4.28 9.93 -9.92
C MET A 7 -3.40 8.70 -9.96
N ASP A 8 -2.49 8.58 -9.00
CA ASP A 8 -1.66 7.39 -8.78
C ASP A 8 -2.22 6.56 -7.61
N TYR A 9 -2.08 5.25 -7.70
CA TYR A 9 -2.61 4.29 -6.75
C TYR A 9 -1.48 3.41 -6.24
N LEU A 10 -1.20 3.49 -4.93
CA LEU A 10 -0.20 2.66 -4.25
C LEU A 10 -0.88 1.49 -3.55
N ILE A 11 -0.62 0.28 -4.01
CA ILE A 11 -1.25 -0.94 -3.50
C ILE A 11 -0.45 -1.52 -2.35
N ASP A 12 -1.13 -1.74 -1.24
CA ASP A 12 -0.64 -2.42 -0.05
C ASP A 12 -0.52 -3.94 -0.26
N ALA A 13 0.45 -4.58 0.41
CA ALA A 13 0.64 -6.03 0.40
C ALA A 13 -0.64 -6.80 0.78
N ASN A 14 -1.40 -6.29 1.74
CA ASN A 14 -2.62 -6.91 2.20
C ASN A 14 -3.68 -7.07 1.09
N CYS A 15 -3.76 -6.14 0.14
CA CYS A 15 -4.64 -6.28 -1.02
C CYS A 15 -4.33 -7.53 -1.86
N PHE A 16 -3.06 -7.82 -2.09
CA PHE A 16 -2.62 -9.01 -2.82
C PHE A 16 -2.86 -10.29 -2.00
N ILE A 17 -2.47 -10.27 -0.72
CA ILE A 17 -2.57 -11.42 0.18
C ILE A 17 -4.03 -11.82 0.40
N GLU A 18 -4.89 -10.87 0.72
CA GLU A 18 -6.32 -11.11 0.95
C GLU A 18 -7.02 -11.52 -0.36
N SER A 19 -6.69 -10.87 -1.49
CA SER A 19 -7.24 -11.28 -2.79
C SER A 19 -6.91 -12.73 -3.09
N LYS A 20 -5.66 -13.14 -2.98
CA LYS A 20 -5.25 -14.53 -3.19
C LYS A 20 -5.95 -15.51 -2.26
N ASN A 21 -6.00 -15.19 -0.96
CA ASN A 21 -6.44 -16.14 0.05
C ASN A 21 -7.97 -16.23 0.21
N VAL A 22 -8.70 -15.15 -0.13
CA VAL A 22 -10.13 -15.03 0.23
C VAL A 22 -11.00 -14.75 -0.99
N THR A 23 -10.72 -13.70 -1.75
CA THR A 23 -11.67 -13.18 -2.74
C THR A 23 -11.38 -13.61 -4.16
N ASN A 24 -10.11 -13.74 -4.52
CA ASN A 24 -9.67 -14.00 -5.89
C ASN A 24 -8.48 -14.97 -5.93
N PRO A 25 -8.66 -16.28 -5.64
CA PRO A 25 -7.58 -17.26 -5.74
C PRO A 25 -6.90 -17.23 -7.11
N LEU A 26 -5.58 -17.39 -7.16
CA LEU A 26 -4.77 -17.28 -8.38
C LEU A 26 -5.19 -18.26 -9.48
N ASP A 27 -5.61 -19.46 -9.08
CA ASP A 27 -6.02 -20.54 -9.98
C ASP A 27 -7.47 -20.41 -10.49
N VAL A 28 -8.30 -19.61 -9.83
CA VAL A 28 -9.74 -19.44 -10.13
C VAL A 28 -10.03 -18.08 -10.76
N ALA A 29 -9.51 -16.99 -10.17
CA ALA A 29 -9.80 -15.62 -10.59
C ALA A 29 -8.77 -15.09 -11.59
N ILE A 30 -8.51 -15.84 -12.67
CA ILE A 30 -7.47 -15.55 -13.67
C ILE A 30 -7.64 -14.16 -14.26
N SER A 31 -8.88 -13.74 -14.56
CA SER A 31 -9.17 -12.43 -15.16
C SER A 31 -8.83 -11.26 -14.22
N PHE A 32 -9.05 -11.42 -12.90
CA PHE A 32 -8.64 -10.43 -11.91
C PHE A 32 -7.12 -10.22 -11.93
N TRP A 33 -6.34 -11.30 -11.86
CA TRP A 33 -4.88 -11.22 -11.83
C TRP A 33 -4.28 -10.73 -13.14
N ALA A 34 -4.89 -11.11 -14.27
CA ALA A 34 -4.53 -10.57 -15.58
C ALA A 34 -4.77 -9.05 -15.64
N LYS A 35 -5.91 -8.56 -15.12
CA LYS A 35 -6.21 -7.13 -15.02
C LYS A 35 -5.19 -6.39 -14.16
N ILE A 36 -4.86 -6.89 -12.98
CA ILE A 36 -3.85 -6.28 -12.10
C ILE A 36 -2.49 -6.19 -12.81
N LYS A 37 -2.07 -7.27 -13.48
CA LYS A 37 -0.83 -7.29 -14.29
C LYS A 37 -0.86 -6.23 -15.38
N ASP A 38 -1.95 -6.16 -16.17
CA ASP A 38 -2.07 -5.21 -17.28
C ASP A 38 -1.99 -3.76 -16.80
N LEU A 39 -2.64 -3.44 -15.68
CA LEU A 39 -2.59 -2.12 -15.06
C LEU A 39 -1.18 -1.78 -14.55
N ALA A 40 -0.49 -2.75 -13.97
CA ALA A 40 0.90 -2.60 -13.53
C ALA A 40 1.86 -2.36 -14.72
N LEU A 41 1.72 -3.15 -15.79
CA LEU A 41 2.51 -3.00 -17.02
C LEU A 41 2.24 -1.65 -17.72
N ALA A 42 1.01 -1.16 -17.66
CA ALA A 42 0.63 0.13 -18.21
C ALA A 42 1.05 1.32 -17.31
N GLY A 43 1.63 1.08 -16.13
CA GLY A 43 2.02 2.11 -15.18
C GLY A 43 0.84 2.91 -14.62
N ARG A 44 -0.33 2.28 -14.48
CA ARG A 44 -1.55 2.89 -13.94
C ARG A 44 -1.75 2.63 -12.46
N ILE A 45 -1.08 1.62 -11.94
CA ILE A 45 -1.02 1.27 -10.51
C ILE A 45 0.42 0.99 -10.12
N HIS A 46 0.75 1.23 -8.87
CA HIS A 46 2.10 1.05 -8.33
C HIS A 46 2.07 0.50 -6.91
N SER A 47 3.24 0.23 -6.38
CA SER A 47 3.48 -0.05 -4.98
C SER A 47 4.88 0.46 -4.60
N ILE A 48 5.43 0.00 -3.49
CA ILE A 48 6.75 0.42 -3.00
C ILE A 48 7.68 -0.78 -2.78
N ASP A 49 8.96 -0.51 -2.71
CA ASP A 49 10.01 -1.50 -2.49
C ASP A 49 9.82 -2.32 -1.18
N LYS A 50 9.26 -1.73 -0.14
CA LYS A 50 8.97 -2.42 1.13
C LYS A 50 7.86 -3.46 0.97
N VAL A 51 6.81 -3.13 0.22
CA VAL A 51 5.73 -4.09 -0.13
C VAL A 51 6.28 -5.23 -0.97
N LYS A 52 7.16 -4.93 -1.95
CA LYS A 52 7.83 -5.98 -2.73
C LYS A 52 8.59 -6.95 -1.83
N ALA A 53 9.39 -6.41 -0.91
CA ALA A 53 10.18 -7.23 0.01
C ALA A 53 9.29 -8.15 0.86
N GLU A 54 8.17 -7.64 1.36
CA GLU A 54 7.18 -8.41 2.12
C GLU A 54 6.59 -9.55 1.28
N LEU A 55 6.02 -9.24 0.10
CA LEU A 55 5.40 -10.24 -0.78
C LEU A 55 6.40 -11.31 -1.24
N VAL A 56 7.63 -10.92 -1.54
CA VAL A 56 8.67 -11.85 -1.99
C VAL A 56 9.16 -12.75 -0.88
N SER A 57 9.20 -12.26 0.37
CA SER A 57 9.65 -13.04 1.54
C SER A 57 8.73 -14.21 1.89
N MET A 58 7.47 -14.18 1.45
CA MET A 58 6.49 -15.24 1.71
C MET A 58 6.85 -16.57 1.04
N GLY A 59 7.55 -16.53 -0.11
CA GLY A 59 8.04 -17.71 -0.83
C GLY A 59 6.96 -18.63 -1.43
N ASP A 60 5.71 -18.17 -1.46
CA ASP A 60 4.53 -18.90 -1.95
C ASP A 60 4.24 -18.63 -3.45
N GLU A 61 3.10 -19.10 -3.93
CA GLU A 61 2.65 -18.90 -5.31
C GLU A 61 2.45 -17.42 -5.67
N LEU A 62 1.98 -16.58 -4.73
CA LEU A 62 1.86 -15.14 -4.92
C LEU A 62 3.24 -14.50 -5.09
N SER A 63 4.21 -14.93 -4.29
CA SER A 63 5.61 -14.52 -4.40
C SER A 63 6.18 -14.83 -5.79
N GLN A 64 5.89 -16.02 -6.33
CA GLN A 64 6.32 -16.39 -7.67
C GLN A 64 5.62 -15.55 -8.75
N TRP A 65 4.32 -15.33 -8.62
CA TRP A 65 3.55 -14.51 -9.53
C TRP A 65 4.07 -13.06 -9.55
N ILE A 66 4.33 -12.46 -8.38
CA ILE A 66 4.92 -11.11 -8.28
C ILE A 66 6.26 -11.04 -9.02
N LYS A 67 7.13 -12.05 -8.85
CA LYS A 67 8.46 -12.07 -9.49
C LYS A 67 8.39 -12.24 -11.00
N SER A 68 7.45 -13.02 -11.51
CA SER A 68 7.36 -13.34 -12.94
C SER A 68 6.49 -12.35 -13.72
N GLU A 69 5.42 -11.82 -13.13
CA GLU A 69 4.39 -11.11 -13.86
C GLU A 69 4.41 -9.58 -13.64
N ILE A 70 4.96 -9.11 -12.52
CA ILE A 70 4.94 -7.69 -12.16
C ILE A 70 6.29 -7.02 -12.53
N PRO A 71 6.26 -5.93 -13.32
CA PRO A 71 7.49 -5.24 -13.71
C PRO A 71 8.18 -4.56 -12.52
N ALA A 72 9.50 -4.46 -12.57
CA ALA A 72 10.28 -3.78 -11.52
C ALA A 72 9.85 -2.33 -11.32
N SER A 73 9.43 -1.64 -12.38
CA SER A 73 8.94 -0.26 -12.36
C SER A 73 7.64 -0.04 -11.58
N PHE A 74 6.92 -1.10 -11.28
CA PHE A 74 5.73 -1.06 -10.43
C PHE A 74 6.07 -0.67 -8.97
N PHE A 75 7.29 -0.95 -8.53
CA PHE A 75 7.71 -0.73 -7.16
C PHE A 75 8.59 0.50 -7.04
N TYR A 76 8.05 1.59 -6.50
CA TYR A 76 8.80 2.81 -6.25
C TYR A 76 9.80 2.63 -5.09
N SER A 77 10.95 3.29 -5.20
CA SER A 77 11.91 3.36 -4.11
C SER A 77 11.45 4.32 -3.02
N THR A 78 11.59 3.90 -1.78
CA THR A 78 11.28 4.73 -0.61
C THR A 78 12.49 5.46 -0.04
N SER A 79 13.62 5.50 -0.75
CA SER A 79 14.86 6.08 -0.26
C SER A 79 14.94 7.62 -0.32
N ALA A 80 13.98 8.28 -0.99
CA ALA A 80 13.98 9.74 -1.13
C ALA A 80 13.82 10.44 0.24
N ALA A 81 14.50 11.59 0.41
CA ALA A 81 14.58 12.29 1.70
C ALA A 81 13.21 12.74 2.24
N ASP A 82 12.31 13.18 1.37
CA ASP A 82 10.96 13.59 1.72
C ASP A 82 10.09 12.40 2.21
N VAL A 83 10.22 11.24 1.57
CA VAL A 83 9.60 9.99 2.03
C VAL A 83 10.11 9.62 3.42
N GLN A 84 11.44 9.62 3.61
CA GLN A 84 12.06 9.29 4.88
C GLN A 84 11.66 10.26 6.00
N GLN A 85 11.52 11.55 5.68
CA GLN A 85 11.03 12.55 6.64
C GLN A 85 9.58 12.26 7.05
N ASN A 86 8.71 11.97 6.09
CA ASN A 86 7.32 11.60 6.38
C ASN A 86 7.22 10.33 7.23
N VAL A 87 8.07 9.34 6.99
CA VAL A 87 8.16 8.12 7.81
C VAL A 87 8.59 8.46 9.23
N ALA A 88 9.60 9.30 9.41
CA ALA A 88 10.06 9.75 10.73
C ALA A 88 8.96 10.48 11.50
N ASP A 89 8.22 11.37 10.84
CA ASP A 89 7.09 12.09 11.43
C ASP A 89 5.97 11.12 11.88
N LEU A 90 5.63 10.12 11.07
CA LEU A 90 4.62 9.12 11.41
C LEU A 90 5.04 8.27 12.61
N ARG A 91 6.32 7.91 12.70
CA ARG A 91 6.87 7.17 13.83
C ARG A 91 6.82 7.98 15.12
N SER A 92 7.17 9.26 15.05
CA SER A 92 7.03 10.19 16.18
C SER A 92 5.58 10.35 16.61
N TRP A 93 4.68 10.56 15.63
CA TRP A 93 3.24 10.64 15.90
C TRP A 93 2.72 9.40 16.64
N ALA A 94 3.09 8.19 16.20
CA ALA A 94 2.63 6.96 16.84
C ALA A 94 3.04 6.87 18.31
N VAL A 95 4.19 7.42 18.69
CA VAL A 95 4.66 7.51 20.07
C VAL A 95 3.92 8.62 20.81
N ASP A 96 3.87 9.81 20.23
CA ASP A 96 3.43 11.04 20.91
C ASP A 96 1.92 11.08 21.17
N THR A 97 1.13 10.37 20.36
CA THR A 97 -0.32 10.30 20.56
C THR A 97 -0.71 9.61 21.89
N GLY A 98 0.16 8.78 22.47
CA GLY A 98 -0.13 8.04 23.69
C GLY A 98 -1.25 7.00 23.58
N GLN A 99 -1.75 6.75 22.35
CA GLN A 99 -2.85 5.82 22.08
C GLN A 99 -2.38 4.37 22.07
N TYR A 100 -1.19 4.11 21.54
CA TYR A 100 -0.72 2.77 21.19
C TYR A 100 0.16 2.17 22.29
N ASP A 101 0.07 0.86 22.50
CA ASP A 101 0.96 0.15 23.39
C ASP A 101 2.37 -0.01 22.80
N ASN A 102 3.33 -0.40 23.64
CA ASN A 102 4.73 -0.53 23.23
C ASN A 102 4.92 -1.52 22.06
N LYS A 103 4.12 -2.60 22.02
CA LYS A 103 4.20 -3.59 20.96
C LYS A 103 3.74 -3.02 19.63
N ALA A 104 2.61 -2.31 19.62
CA ALA A 104 2.09 -1.67 18.41
C ALA A 104 3.10 -0.64 17.86
N ILE A 105 3.74 0.14 18.74
CA ILE A 105 4.79 1.10 18.34
C ILE A 105 6.01 0.38 17.78
N GLN A 106 6.46 -0.70 18.40
CA GLN A 106 7.61 -1.48 17.91
C GLN A 106 7.32 -2.10 16.54
N ASP A 107 6.14 -2.69 16.36
CA ASP A 107 5.73 -3.31 15.09
C ASP A 107 5.67 -2.25 13.98
N PHE A 108 5.07 -1.09 14.24
CA PHE A 108 4.99 0.03 13.28
C PHE A 108 6.36 0.64 12.96
N ASN A 109 7.27 0.68 13.93
CA ASN A 109 8.62 1.19 13.78
C ASN A 109 9.61 0.16 13.20
N SER A 110 9.16 -1.07 12.97
CA SER A 110 9.98 -2.12 12.38
C SER A 110 10.57 -1.68 11.04
N SER A 111 11.82 -2.04 10.79
CA SER A 111 12.49 -1.77 9.51
C SER A 111 11.90 -2.56 8.33
N THR A 112 11.15 -3.62 8.63
CA THR A 112 10.51 -4.51 7.66
C THR A 112 9.05 -4.16 7.41
N GLY A 113 8.41 -3.33 8.24
CA GLY A 113 7.03 -2.90 8.06
C GLY A 113 6.87 -1.94 6.89
N ALA A 114 5.91 -2.21 6.00
CA ALA A 114 5.65 -1.38 4.82
C ALA A 114 4.75 -0.17 5.11
N ASP A 115 3.87 -0.24 6.11
CA ASP A 115 2.81 0.73 6.37
C ASP A 115 3.29 2.19 6.51
N PRO A 116 4.31 2.51 7.35
CA PRO A 116 4.76 3.89 7.47
C PRO A 116 5.39 4.41 6.16
N TYR A 117 5.97 3.52 5.35
CA TYR A 117 6.54 3.89 4.07
C TYR A 117 5.48 4.11 2.97
N LEU A 118 4.39 3.31 2.96
CA LEU A 118 3.25 3.56 2.06
C LEU A 118 2.60 4.90 2.35
N ALA A 119 2.27 5.16 3.61
CA ALA A 119 1.71 6.44 4.04
C ALA A 119 2.69 7.60 3.79
N GLY A 120 3.97 7.40 4.10
CA GLY A 120 5.02 8.40 3.90
C GLY A 120 5.28 8.73 2.44
N TYR A 121 5.27 7.74 1.55
CA TYR A 121 5.39 7.97 0.11
C TYR A 121 4.18 8.73 -0.44
N ALA A 122 2.97 8.27 -0.12
CA ALA A 122 1.74 8.92 -0.58
C ALA A 122 1.63 10.37 -0.07
N ALA A 123 2.16 10.67 1.12
CA ALA A 123 2.19 12.01 1.69
C ALA A 123 3.05 13.00 0.88
N THR A 124 3.96 12.55 0.03
CA THR A 124 4.73 13.45 -0.86
C THR A 124 3.84 14.17 -1.88
N ASP A 125 2.67 13.58 -2.20
CA ASP A 125 1.67 14.19 -3.07
C ASP A 125 0.27 13.69 -2.71
N SER A 126 -0.19 13.99 -1.50
CA SER A 126 -1.44 13.47 -0.93
C SER A 126 -2.71 13.83 -1.72
N GLN A 127 -2.64 14.80 -2.63
CA GLN A 127 -3.75 15.20 -3.50
C GLN A 127 -3.88 14.29 -4.73
N ASN A 128 -2.79 13.68 -5.18
CA ASN A 128 -2.74 12.90 -6.42
C ASN A 128 -2.34 11.43 -6.19
N ILE A 129 -2.02 11.03 -4.95
CA ILE A 129 -1.70 9.65 -4.60
C ILE A 129 -2.72 9.14 -3.60
N LYS A 130 -3.34 7.99 -3.90
CA LYS A 130 -4.20 7.25 -2.97
C LYS A 130 -3.51 5.94 -2.58
N VAL A 131 -3.66 5.55 -1.32
CA VAL A 131 -3.25 4.22 -0.85
C VAL A 131 -4.42 3.26 -1.01
N VAL A 132 -4.15 2.11 -1.61
CA VAL A 132 -5.12 1.04 -1.81
C VAL A 132 -4.88 -0.04 -0.78
N THR A 133 -5.80 -0.19 0.15
CA THR A 133 -5.72 -1.19 1.22
C THR A 133 -7.11 -1.73 1.57
N ASN A 134 -7.19 -3.00 1.94
CA ASN A 134 -8.42 -3.58 2.47
C ASN A 134 -8.52 -3.43 4.00
N GLU A 135 -7.48 -2.92 4.65
CA GLU A 135 -7.52 -2.61 6.08
C GLU A 135 -8.57 -1.57 6.40
N LYS A 136 -9.18 -1.73 7.57
CA LYS A 136 -10.10 -0.74 8.14
C LYS A 136 -9.34 0.13 9.14
N ALA A 137 -9.75 1.40 9.26
CA ALA A 137 -9.27 2.28 10.31
C ALA A 137 -9.47 1.63 11.70
N GLY A 138 -8.46 1.78 12.54
CA GLY A 138 -8.44 1.12 13.85
C GLY A 138 -9.05 1.98 14.95
N THR A 139 -10.28 2.49 14.78
CA THR A 139 -10.98 3.42 15.67
C THR A 139 -10.69 3.14 17.17
N GLY A 140 -9.71 3.85 17.74
CA GLY A 140 -9.30 3.68 19.14
C GLY A 140 -8.49 2.42 19.45
N SER A 141 -7.99 1.68 18.44
CA SER A 141 -7.11 0.53 18.65
C SER A 141 -5.85 0.94 19.42
N LYS A 142 -5.50 0.14 20.44
CA LYS A 142 -4.25 0.31 21.23
C LYS A 142 -3.16 -0.66 20.78
N HIS A 143 -3.55 -1.77 20.16
CA HIS A 143 -2.67 -2.91 19.90
C HIS A 143 -2.10 -2.94 18.49
N SER A 144 -2.46 -1.99 17.62
CA SER A 144 -1.97 -1.90 16.25
C SER A 144 -2.17 -0.50 15.71
N VAL A 145 -1.14 0.06 15.08
CA VAL A 145 -1.25 1.26 14.24
C VAL A 145 -1.72 0.79 12.88
N LYS A 146 -2.93 1.19 12.46
CA LYS A 146 -3.50 0.79 11.18
C LYS A 146 -3.03 1.71 10.06
N LEU A 147 -2.79 1.13 8.88
CA LEU A 147 -2.37 1.90 7.71
C LEU A 147 -3.33 3.07 7.38
N PRO A 148 -4.69 2.90 7.40
CA PRO A 148 -5.58 4.04 7.18
C PRO A 148 -5.45 5.16 8.21
N ASP A 149 -5.12 4.85 9.48
CA ASP A 149 -4.91 5.86 10.52
C ASP A 149 -3.62 6.65 10.26
N ALA A 150 -2.55 5.99 9.85
CA ALA A 150 -1.29 6.63 9.45
C ALA A 150 -1.49 7.52 8.20
N CYS A 151 -2.25 7.04 7.22
CA CYS A 151 -2.62 7.81 6.02
C CYS A 151 -3.41 9.07 6.40
N ALA A 152 -4.42 8.93 7.25
CA ALA A 152 -5.24 10.06 7.72
C ALA A 152 -4.39 11.12 8.42
N GLN A 153 -3.38 10.72 9.21
CA GLN A 153 -2.44 11.65 9.85
C GLN A 153 -1.68 12.52 8.85
N LYS A 154 -1.47 12.03 7.65
CA LYS A 154 -0.77 12.74 6.56
C LYS A 154 -1.72 13.32 5.50
N GLY A 155 -3.03 13.28 5.72
CA GLY A 155 -4.01 13.76 4.74
C GLY A 155 -4.07 12.92 3.46
N VAL A 156 -3.65 11.65 3.53
CA VAL A 156 -3.69 10.70 2.42
C VAL A 156 -4.99 9.91 2.44
N ASN A 157 -5.65 9.82 1.29
CA ASN A 157 -6.87 9.03 1.14
C ASN A 157 -6.54 7.54 0.96
N CYS A 158 -7.27 6.70 1.69
CA CYS A 158 -7.27 5.25 1.52
C CYS A 158 -8.56 4.79 0.84
N ILE A 159 -8.43 3.89 -0.12
CA ILE A 159 -9.57 3.24 -0.80
C ILE A 159 -9.34 1.74 -0.90
N ARG A 160 -10.40 0.98 -1.14
CA ARG A 160 -10.31 -0.47 -1.38
C ARG A 160 -9.98 -0.78 -2.83
N ILE A 161 -9.48 -1.99 -3.08
CA ILE A 161 -9.10 -2.40 -4.43
C ILE A 161 -10.26 -2.35 -5.43
N MET A 162 -11.48 -2.71 -5.01
CA MET A 162 -12.66 -2.63 -5.88
C MET A 162 -13.12 -1.19 -6.12
N GLU A 163 -12.89 -0.28 -5.19
CA GLU A 163 -13.14 1.15 -5.37
C GLU A 163 -12.16 1.74 -6.37
N MET A 164 -10.87 1.40 -6.26
CA MET A 164 -9.86 1.77 -7.23
C MET A 164 -10.27 1.36 -8.66
N LEU A 165 -10.63 0.09 -8.86
CA LEU A 165 -11.05 -0.39 -10.19
C LEU A 165 -12.27 0.36 -10.71
N ARG A 166 -13.26 0.69 -9.86
CA ARG A 166 -14.42 1.51 -10.26
C ARG A 166 -14.02 2.93 -10.63
N GLU A 167 -13.16 3.58 -9.85
CA GLU A 167 -12.65 4.93 -10.18
C GLU A 167 -11.90 4.94 -11.51
N MET A 168 -11.18 3.88 -11.82
CA MET A 168 -10.44 3.70 -13.08
C MET A 168 -11.33 3.31 -14.25
N GLY A 169 -12.60 2.94 -14.01
CA GLY A 169 -13.52 2.42 -15.03
C GLY A 169 -13.15 1.01 -15.53
N GLU A 170 -12.46 0.22 -14.71
CA GLU A 170 -11.96 -1.10 -15.07
C GLU A 170 -12.91 -2.22 -14.62
N THR A 171 -12.98 -3.26 -15.44
CA THR A 171 -13.69 -4.52 -15.18
C THR A 171 -12.78 -5.71 -15.46
N PHE A 172 -13.12 -6.88 -14.94
CA PHE A 172 -12.37 -8.12 -15.15
C PHE A 172 -13.31 -9.34 -15.22
#